data_02660de02fa041a9fbb0ef4e14ef19e0
#
_entry.id   02660de02fa041a9fbb0ef4e14ef19e0
#
_cell.length_a   1.000
_cell.length_b   1.000
_cell.length_c   1.000
_cell.angle_alpha   90.00
_cell.angle_beta   90.00
_cell.angle_gamma   90.00
#
_symmetry.space_group_name_H-M   'P 1'
#
loop_
_entity.id
_entity.type
_entity.pdbx_description
1 polymer ?
#
loop_
_entity_poly.entity_id
_entity_poly.type
_entity_poly.pdbx_seq_one_letter_code
_entity_poly.pdbx_strand_id
1 'polypeptide(L)'
;FDPNLFVTGISFKAYAELRDSIDRPLFNRVLRGLYPPGSTIKPAVAIAGLDAGVVTASSRVYDPGFYQLPNYDHKYRNWNRSGDGFVDLDTAIMRSNDTYFYDLAHKLGIDRLSAYMGKFGIGQKVSLDMFEESAGLMPTREWKRATRRQAWFPGETLILGIGQGYMQSTPLQLAQATALVANKGIWNRPHLAKTVEGERPKDENPMPDIILRDPSDWAKVNHGMQQVMHGARGTARKAAIGAQYRIAGKSGTAQVVAIKQGEKYDRSKVQERHRDHALFVGFAPADNPKIVVSVMVEN
;
A
#
# COMPACT_ATOMS: atom_id res chain seq x y z
N PHE A 1 -9.50 22.26 3.46
CA PHE A 1 -9.87 23.65 3.14
C PHE A 1 -10.66 23.70 1.84
N ASP A 2 -11.37 24.82 1.61
CA ASP A 2 -12.09 25.03 0.36
C ASP A 2 -11.14 25.69 -0.69
N PRO A 3 -10.77 25.01 -1.80
CA PRO A 3 -9.91 25.58 -2.82
C PRO A 3 -10.57 26.75 -3.59
N ASN A 4 -11.90 26.87 -3.56
CA ASN A 4 -12.60 27.97 -4.22
C ASN A 4 -12.25 29.35 -3.63
N LEU A 5 -11.73 29.40 -2.41
CA LEU A 5 -11.22 30.62 -1.79
C LEU A 5 -10.10 31.28 -2.63
N PHE A 6 -9.43 30.54 -3.51
CA PHE A 6 -8.36 31.05 -4.37
C PHE A 6 -8.83 31.53 -5.75
N VAL A 7 -10.06 31.21 -6.17
CA VAL A 7 -10.55 31.48 -7.54
C VAL A 7 -10.63 32.98 -7.82
N THR A 8 -11.14 33.77 -6.87
CA THR A 8 -11.27 35.22 -6.99
C THR A 8 -10.24 36.01 -6.17
N GLY A 9 -9.26 35.31 -5.63
CA GLY A 9 -8.29 35.84 -4.67
C GLY A 9 -8.70 35.57 -3.24
N ILE A 10 -7.71 35.21 -2.41
CA ILE A 10 -7.89 34.95 -0.98
C ILE A 10 -7.42 36.15 -0.17
N SER A 11 -8.15 36.50 0.90
CA SER A 11 -7.72 37.57 1.79
C SER A 11 -6.45 37.20 2.55
N PHE A 12 -5.61 38.19 2.92
CA PHE A 12 -4.40 37.95 3.71
C PHE A 12 -4.67 37.20 5.02
N LYS A 13 -5.79 37.52 5.68
CA LYS A 13 -6.21 36.87 6.92
C LYS A 13 -6.50 35.39 6.69
N ALA A 14 -7.36 35.05 5.73
CA ALA A 14 -7.72 33.67 5.42
C ALA A 14 -6.50 32.85 4.94
N TYR A 15 -5.61 33.46 4.15
CA TYR A 15 -4.38 32.80 3.73
C TYR A 15 -3.44 32.53 4.92
N ALA A 16 -3.28 33.49 5.85
CA ALA A 16 -2.46 33.31 7.05
C ALA A 16 -3.02 32.18 7.92
N GLU A 17 -4.32 32.07 8.11
CA GLU A 17 -4.97 30.98 8.84
C GLU A 17 -4.65 29.60 8.22
N LEU A 18 -4.65 29.48 6.88
CA LEU A 18 -4.29 28.24 6.20
C LEU A 18 -2.78 27.96 6.26
N ARG A 19 -1.93 28.98 6.06
CA ARG A 19 -0.47 28.86 6.04
C ARG A 19 0.08 28.47 7.42
N ASP A 20 -0.42 29.09 8.47
CA ASP A 20 0.10 28.99 9.83
C ASP A 20 -0.60 27.84 10.62
N SER A 21 -1.60 27.20 10.01
CA SER A 21 -2.28 26.05 10.57
C SER A 21 -1.30 24.89 10.81
N ILE A 22 -1.33 24.36 12.02
CA ILE A 22 -0.53 23.21 12.42
C ILE A 22 -0.88 21.94 11.61
N ASP A 23 -2.10 21.85 11.07
CA ASP A 23 -2.57 20.73 10.23
C ASP A 23 -2.12 20.85 8.77
N ARG A 24 -1.45 21.97 8.42
CA ARG A 24 -0.84 22.21 7.12
C ARG A 24 -1.79 21.90 5.94
N PRO A 25 -2.99 22.51 5.89
CA PRO A 25 -4.00 22.18 4.86
C PRO A 25 -3.54 22.49 3.42
N LEU A 26 -2.57 23.39 3.23
CA LEU A 26 -1.98 23.68 1.92
C LEU A 26 -0.93 22.66 1.46
N PHE A 27 -0.53 21.72 2.33
CA PHE A 27 0.41 20.68 1.96
C PHE A 27 -0.29 19.63 1.09
N ASN A 28 0.20 19.44 -0.12
CA ASN A 28 -0.35 18.45 -1.05
C ASN A 28 0.00 17.01 -0.60
N ARG A 29 -0.83 16.42 0.25
CA ARG A 29 -0.61 15.08 0.80
C ARG A 29 -0.64 14.00 -0.25
N VAL A 30 -1.42 14.19 -1.32
CA VAL A 30 -1.54 13.19 -2.40
C VAL A 30 -0.21 12.97 -3.09
N LEU A 31 0.53 14.05 -3.35
CA LEU A 31 1.80 14.01 -4.08
C LEU A 31 3.03 13.98 -3.17
N ARG A 32 2.94 14.53 -1.96
CA ARG A 32 4.10 14.77 -1.10
C ARG A 32 4.02 14.12 0.27
N GLY A 33 2.83 13.69 0.69
CA GLY A 33 2.66 12.95 1.95
C GLY A 33 3.34 11.59 1.86
N LEU A 34 4.24 11.29 2.78
CA LEU A 34 5.00 10.04 2.83
C LEU A 34 4.56 9.22 4.03
N TYR A 35 3.98 8.06 3.74
CA TYR A 35 3.38 7.19 4.75
C TYR A 35 3.79 5.74 4.52
N PRO A 36 3.94 4.94 5.58
CA PRO A 36 4.00 3.51 5.42
C PRO A 36 2.73 3.01 4.72
N PRO A 37 2.82 2.26 3.61
CA PRO A 37 1.63 1.79 2.89
C PRO A 37 0.77 0.82 3.71
N GLY A 38 1.34 0.21 4.73
CA GLY A 38 0.68 -0.81 5.51
C GLY A 38 0.12 -1.93 4.64
N SER A 39 -0.92 -2.57 5.09
CA SER A 39 -1.52 -3.71 4.39
C SER A 39 -2.09 -3.40 2.99
N THR A 40 -2.14 -2.13 2.56
CA THR A 40 -2.60 -1.79 1.20
C THR A 40 -1.64 -2.29 0.11
N ILE A 41 -0.37 -2.53 0.44
CA ILE A 41 0.63 -3.06 -0.50
C ILE A 41 0.56 -4.59 -0.69
N LYS A 42 -0.13 -5.31 0.20
CA LYS A 42 -0.17 -6.78 0.19
C LYS A 42 -0.60 -7.39 -1.16
N PRO A 43 -1.56 -6.84 -1.93
CA PRO A 43 -1.85 -7.34 -3.27
C PRO A 43 -0.63 -7.35 -4.19
N ALA A 44 0.19 -6.30 -4.20
CA ALA A 44 1.43 -6.25 -4.99
C ALA A 44 2.47 -7.25 -4.49
N VAL A 45 2.60 -7.43 -3.17
CA VAL A 45 3.47 -8.45 -2.57
C VAL A 45 2.99 -9.86 -2.93
N ALA A 46 1.69 -10.10 -2.99
CA ALA A 46 1.10 -11.38 -3.42
C ALA A 46 1.46 -11.69 -4.88
N ILE A 47 1.30 -10.72 -5.79
CA ILE A 47 1.75 -10.85 -7.19
C ILE A 47 3.24 -11.18 -7.26
N ALA A 48 4.08 -10.46 -6.51
CA ALA A 48 5.52 -10.74 -6.46
C ALA A 48 5.81 -12.20 -6.04
N GLY A 49 5.08 -12.72 -5.07
CA GLY A 49 5.25 -14.09 -4.59
C GLY A 49 4.83 -15.16 -5.58
N LEU A 50 3.70 -14.95 -6.25
CA LEU A 50 3.19 -15.84 -7.30
C LEU A 50 4.13 -15.83 -8.50
N ASP A 51 4.47 -14.65 -9.03
CA ASP A 51 5.35 -14.53 -10.20
C ASP A 51 6.79 -15.01 -9.94
N ALA A 52 7.31 -14.81 -8.73
CA ALA A 52 8.59 -15.40 -8.31
C ALA A 52 8.52 -16.92 -8.09
N GLY A 53 7.33 -17.53 -8.08
CA GLY A 53 7.11 -18.95 -7.85
C GLY A 53 7.46 -19.44 -6.45
N VAL A 54 7.53 -18.53 -5.47
CA VAL A 54 7.82 -18.90 -4.07
C VAL A 54 6.56 -19.32 -3.32
N VAL A 55 5.39 -19.01 -3.86
CA VAL A 55 4.07 -19.50 -3.44
C VAL A 55 3.17 -19.77 -4.63
N THR A 56 2.11 -20.53 -4.41
CA THR A 56 0.97 -20.71 -5.31
C THR A 56 -0.29 -20.20 -4.61
N ALA A 57 -1.40 -20.05 -5.32
CA ALA A 57 -2.68 -19.67 -4.72
C ALA A 57 -3.15 -20.65 -3.63
N SER A 58 -2.78 -21.94 -3.75
CA SER A 58 -3.13 -23.00 -2.79
C SER A 58 -2.09 -23.19 -1.68
N SER A 59 -0.96 -22.47 -1.71
CA SER A 59 0.04 -22.52 -0.64
C SER A 59 -0.58 -22.06 0.68
N ARG A 60 -0.42 -22.85 1.72
CA ARG A 60 -0.98 -22.58 3.05
C ARG A 60 0.10 -22.31 4.08
N VAL A 61 -0.16 -21.34 4.94
CA VAL A 61 0.67 -21.03 6.11
C VAL A 61 -0.19 -21.19 7.35
N TYR A 62 0.34 -21.83 8.40
CA TYR A 62 -0.34 -21.90 9.69
C TYR A 62 -0.08 -20.61 10.46
N ASP A 63 -1.14 -19.92 10.84
CA ASP A 63 -1.10 -18.68 11.62
C ASP A 63 -1.54 -18.95 13.07
N PRO A 64 -0.61 -19.01 14.02
CA PRO A 64 -0.92 -19.05 15.46
C PRO A 64 -1.10 -17.66 16.08
N GLY A 65 -1.22 -16.60 15.26
CA GLY A 65 -1.25 -15.20 15.69
C GLY A 65 0.09 -14.47 15.62
N PHE A 66 1.13 -15.13 15.12
CA PHE A 66 2.46 -14.55 14.92
C PHE A 66 3.29 -15.38 13.93
N TYR A 67 4.34 -14.75 13.41
CA TYR A 67 5.43 -15.39 12.66
C TYR A 67 6.72 -15.31 13.47
N GLN A 68 7.58 -16.31 13.38
CA GLN A 68 8.88 -16.32 14.03
C GLN A 68 9.94 -16.83 13.05
N LEU A 69 11.02 -16.07 12.90
CA LEU A 69 12.16 -16.50 12.10
C LEU A 69 12.88 -17.67 12.79
N PRO A 70 13.39 -18.65 12.02
CA PRO A 70 14.24 -19.69 12.58
C PRO A 70 15.44 -19.09 13.34
N ASN A 71 15.72 -19.60 14.52
CA ASN A 71 16.83 -19.18 15.41
C ASN A 71 16.72 -17.72 15.95
N TYR A 72 15.52 -17.15 15.97
CA TYR A 72 15.24 -15.85 16.59
C TYR A 72 14.08 -15.97 17.57
N ASP A 73 14.17 -15.33 18.73
CA ASP A 73 13.10 -15.35 19.74
C ASP A 73 11.98 -14.34 19.45
N HIS A 74 12.24 -13.36 18.55
CA HIS A 74 11.30 -12.31 18.26
C HIS A 74 10.07 -12.82 17.51
N LYS A 75 8.86 -12.51 18.02
CA LYS A 75 7.58 -12.86 17.44
C LYS A 75 6.98 -11.67 16.69
N TYR A 76 6.90 -11.78 15.37
CA TYR A 76 6.22 -10.83 14.48
C TYR A 76 4.72 -11.10 14.54
N ARG A 77 3.97 -10.25 15.20
CA ARG A 77 2.58 -10.54 15.55
C ARG A 77 1.62 -10.23 14.41
N ASN A 78 0.63 -11.12 14.22
CA ASN A 78 -0.55 -10.83 13.43
C ASN A 78 -1.47 -9.85 14.20
N TRP A 79 -2.26 -9.04 13.48
CA TRP A 79 -3.28 -8.19 14.10
C TRP A 79 -4.31 -9.04 14.89
N ASN A 80 -4.71 -10.20 14.36
CA ASN A 80 -5.48 -11.20 15.07
C ASN A 80 -4.56 -12.06 15.94
N ARG A 81 -4.50 -11.76 17.22
CA ARG A 81 -3.60 -12.43 18.18
C ARG A 81 -3.91 -13.90 18.41
N SER A 82 -5.14 -14.32 18.13
CA SER A 82 -5.58 -15.72 18.23
C SER A 82 -5.19 -16.56 17.01
N GLY A 83 -4.69 -15.88 15.96
CA GLY A 83 -4.42 -16.51 14.68
C GLY A 83 -5.68 -16.79 13.86
N ASP A 84 -5.48 -17.14 12.60
CA ASP A 84 -6.55 -17.55 11.67
C ASP A 84 -6.43 -19.03 11.26
N GLY A 85 -5.50 -19.79 11.87
CA GLY A 85 -5.26 -21.19 11.53
C GLY A 85 -4.55 -21.35 10.20
N PHE A 86 -4.97 -22.32 9.36
CA PHE A 86 -4.40 -22.48 8.02
C PHE A 86 -4.96 -21.42 7.08
N VAL A 87 -4.06 -20.62 6.51
CA VAL A 87 -4.35 -19.46 5.68
C VAL A 87 -3.75 -19.69 4.29
N ASP A 88 -4.57 -19.61 3.24
CA ASP A 88 -4.16 -19.55 1.85
C ASP A 88 -4.12 -18.09 1.35
N LEU A 89 -3.81 -17.88 0.06
CA LEU A 89 -3.68 -16.56 -0.53
C LEU A 89 -4.96 -15.73 -0.40
N ASP A 90 -6.11 -16.31 -0.74
CA ASP A 90 -7.40 -15.62 -0.69
C ASP A 90 -7.74 -15.19 0.75
N THR A 91 -7.62 -16.12 1.68
CA THR A 91 -7.83 -15.84 3.11
C THR A 91 -6.85 -14.79 3.63
N ALA A 92 -5.59 -14.86 3.20
CA ALA A 92 -4.55 -13.91 3.61
C ALA A 92 -4.88 -12.47 3.16
N ILE A 93 -5.33 -12.29 1.92
CA ILE A 93 -5.73 -10.98 1.40
C ILE A 93 -7.02 -10.52 2.08
N MET A 94 -8.06 -11.37 2.12
CA MET A 94 -9.37 -11.10 2.71
C MET A 94 -9.27 -10.66 4.17
N ARG A 95 -8.50 -11.41 4.97
CA ARG A 95 -8.31 -11.19 6.41
C ARG A 95 -7.19 -10.21 6.71
N SER A 96 -6.44 -9.78 5.68
CA SER A 96 -5.22 -8.98 5.90
C SER A 96 -4.21 -9.67 6.82
N ASN A 97 -4.06 -10.99 6.71
CA ASN A 97 -3.26 -11.80 7.62
C ASN A 97 -1.77 -11.47 7.49
N ASP A 98 -1.16 -11.00 8.59
CA ASP A 98 0.24 -10.59 8.58
C ASP A 98 1.19 -11.79 8.57
N THR A 99 0.83 -12.89 9.25
CA THR A 99 1.68 -14.10 9.34
C THR A 99 1.97 -14.69 7.96
N TYR A 100 0.96 -14.76 7.09
CA TYR A 100 1.14 -15.21 5.70
C TYR A 100 2.12 -14.31 4.95
N PHE A 101 1.99 -12.99 5.07
CA PHE A 101 2.83 -12.04 4.36
C PHE A 101 4.25 -11.92 4.94
N TYR A 102 4.44 -12.20 6.23
CA TYR A 102 5.78 -12.37 6.80
C TYR A 102 6.50 -13.58 6.18
N ASP A 103 5.83 -14.73 6.11
CA ASP A 103 6.36 -15.94 5.47
C ASP A 103 6.67 -15.72 4.00
N LEU A 104 5.76 -15.07 3.27
CA LEU A 104 5.95 -14.73 1.86
C LEU A 104 7.15 -13.80 1.66
N ALA A 105 7.27 -12.74 2.45
CA ALA A 105 8.38 -11.80 2.38
C ALA A 105 9.72 -12.48 2.73
N HIS A 106 9.72 -13.40 3.70
CA HIS A 106 10.89 -14.20 4.02
C HIS A 106 11.35 -15.05 2.82
N LYS A 107 10.42 -15.73 2.15
CA LYS A 107 10.70 -16.54 0.95
C LYS A 107 11.16 -15.70 -0.26
N LEU A 108 10.61 -14.50 -0.42
CA LEU A 108 11.05 -13.57 -1.48
C LEU A 108 12.47 -13.06 -1.23
N GLY A 109 12.78 -12.68 0.00
CA GLY A 109 13.96 -11.90 0.35
C GLY A 109 13.85 -10.45 -0.12
N ILE A 110 14.70 -9.57 0.46
CA ILE A 110 14.63 -8.11 0.21
C ILE A 110 14.89 -7.77 -1.25
N ASP A 111 15.83 -8.44 -1.91
CA ASP A 111 16.25 -8.05 -3.26
C ASP A 111 15.13 -8.27 -4.28
N ARG A 112 14.42 -9.41 -4.23
CA ARG A 112 13.23 -9.65 -5.06
C ARG A 112 12.06 -8.79 -4.66
N LEU A 113 11.80 -8.63 -3.35
CA LEU A 113 10.71 -7.79 -2.86
C LEU A 113 10.88 -6.35 -3.33
N SER A 114 12.08 -5.76 -3.17
CA SER A 114 12.31 -4.37 -3.60
C SER A 114 12.22 -4.19 -5.11
N ALA A 115 12.75 -5.15 -5.89
CA ALA A 115 12.66 -5.12 -7.34
C ALA A 115 11.20 -5.15 -7.83
N TYR A 116 10.34 -6.01 -7.22
CA TYR A 116 8.93 -6.06 -7.57
C TYR A 116 8.18 -4.80 -7.14
N MET A 117 8.42 -4.29 -5.94
CA MET A 117 7.77 -3.05 -5.49
C MET A 117 8.15 -1.86 -6.38
N GLY A 118 9.39 -1.82 -6.87
CA GLY A 118 9.79 -0.85 -7.88
C GLY A 118 8.95 -0.94 -9.16
N LYS A 119 8.64 -2.16 -9.67
CA LYS A 119 7.75 -2.34 -10.83
C LYS A 119 6.34 -1.78 -10.57
N PHE A 120 5.88 -1.77 -9.32
CA PHE A 120 4.61 -1.16 -8.90
C PHE A 120 4.70 0.35 -8.63
N GLY A 121 5.84 0.98 -8.88
CA GLY A 121 6.02 2.43 -8.72
C GLY A 121 6.43 2.88 -7.31
N ILE A 122 6.65 1.97 -6.37
CA ILE A 122 7.08 2.32 -5.02
C ILE A 122 8.56 2.72 -5.04
N GLY A 123 8.85 3.89 -4.47
CA GLY A 123 10.20 4.44 -4.41
C GLY A 123 10.60 5.27 -5.64
N GLN A 124 9.65 5.63 -6.51
CA GLN A 124 9.90 6.45 -7.69
C GLN A 124 8.70 7.34 -8.04
N LYS A 125 8.94 8.39 -8.83
CA LYS A 125 7.85 9.25 -9.34
C LYS A 125 7.04 8.49 -10.37
N VAL A 126 5.71 8.50 -10.23
CA VAL A 126 4.80 7.74 -11.09
C VAL A 126 3.99 8.62 -12.04
N SER A 127 3.86 9.93 -11.76
CA SER A 127 3.09 10.86 -12.58
C SER A 127 3.83 11.34 -13.82
N LEU A 128 3.06 11.82 -14.81
CA LEU A 128 3.60 12.37 -16.03
C LEU A 128 3.90 13.87 -15.91
N ASP A 129 2.99 14.63 -15.27
CA ASP A 129 2.98 16.10 -15.27
C ASP A 129 2.86 16.73 -13.87
N MET A 130 2.99 15.95 -12.80
CA MET A 130 2.90 16.46 -11.43
C MET A 130 4.29 16.60 -10.81
N PHE A 131 4.98 17.69 -11.11
CA PHE A 131 6.41 17.90 -10.83
C PHE A 131 6.79 17.87 -9.35
N GLU A 132 5.88 18.25 -8.43
CA GLU A 132 6.12 18.27 -6.99
C GLU A 132 5.98 16.89 -6.31
N GLU A 133 5.75 15.83 -7.09
CA GLU A 133 5.61 14.48 -6.58
C GLU A 133 6.88 14.01 -5.85
N SER A 134 6.69 13.44 -4.66
CA SER A 134 7.75 12.75 -3.91
C SER A 134 7.92 11.32 -4.42
N ALA A 135 9.18 10.88 -4.57
CA ALA A 135 9.47 9.51 -5.00
C ALA A 135 9.14 8.44 -3.92
N GLY A 136 8.90 8.85 -2.67
CA GLY A 136 8.78 7.88 -1.59
C GLY A 136 10.09 7.16 -1.29
N LEU A 137 9.99 5.97 -0.69
CA LEU A 137 11.16 5.15 -0.38
C LEU A 137 10.81 3.66 -0.47
N MET A 138 11.47 2.94 -1.37
CA MET A 138 11.58 1.48 -1.32
C MET A 138 12.99 1.13 -0.82
N PRO A 139 13.16 0.70 0.43
CA PRO A 139 14.48 0.44 0.99
C PRO A 139 15.11 -0.83 0.39
N THR A 140 16.44 -0.79 0.20
CA THR A 140 17.27 -1.90 -0.26
C THR A 140 18.43 -2.12 0.70
N ARG A 141 19.22 -3.17 0.47
CA ARG A 141 20.48 -3.40 1.22
C ARG A 141 21.46 -2.24 1.03
N GLU A 142 21.58 -1.75 -0.21
CA GLU A 142 22.46 -0.65 -0.59
C GLU A 142 22.01 0.64 0.07
N TRP A 143 20.70 0.94 -0.01
CA TRP A 143 20.13 2.10 0.67
C TRP A 143 20.44 2.10 2.17
N LYS A 144 20.22 0.97 2.86
CA LYS A 144 20.47 0.89 4.30
C LYS A 144 21.95 1.06 4.64
N ARG A 145 22.83 0.43 3.85
CA ARG A 145 24.29 0.58 4.04
C ARG A 145 24.72 2.03 3.84
N ALA A 146 24.21 2.70 2.80
CA ALA A 146 24.55 4.08 2.48
C ALA A 146 24.03 5.08 3.52
N THR A 147 22.78 4.91 3.98
CA THR A 147 22.09 5.90 4.82
C THR A 147 22.20 5.63 6.32
N ARG A 148 22.27 4.35 6.72
CA ARG A 148 22.29 3.91 8.13
C ARG A 148 23.62 3.31 8.57
N ARG A 149 24.53 3.04 7.62
CA ARG A 149 25.83 2.36 7.87
C ARG A 149 25.66 1.00 8.57
N GLN A 150 24.58 0.30 8.26
CA GLN A 150 24.21 -0.99 8.86
C GLN A 150 23.92 -2.03 7.80
N ALA A 151 24.15 -3.30 8.12
CA ALA A 151 23.72 -4.42 7.31
C ALA A 151 22.18 -4.55 7.33
N TRP A 152 21.64 -5.22 6.33
CA TRP A 152 20.23 -5.58 6.29
C TRP A 152 19.95 -6.78 7.19
N PHE A 153 18.90 -6.70 8.02
CA PHE A 153 18.49 -7.80 8.88
C PHE A 153 17.26 -8.52 8.30
N PRO A 154 17.17 -9.86 8.40
CA PRO A 154 16.03 -10.63 7.86
C PRO A 154 14.67 -10.12 8.35
N GLY A 155 14.58 -9.73 9.62
CA GLY A 155 13.36 -9.19 10.21
C GLY A 155 12.83 -7.92 9.54
N GLU A 156 13.70 -7.11 8.96
CA GLU A 156 13.28 -5.91 8.23
C GLU A 156 12.54 -6.28 6.95
N THR A 157 12.94 -7.37 6.28
CA THR A 157 12.21 -7.88 5.11
C THR A 157 10.78 -8.29 5.47
N LEU A 158 10.58 -8.93 6.63
CA LEU A 158 9.25 -9.31 7.10
C LEU A 158 8.36 -8.08 7.24
N ILE A 159 8.86 -7.05 7.92
CA ILE A 159 8.13 -5.81 8.17
C ILE A 159 7.78 -5.11 6.86
N LEU A 160 8.66 -5.12 5.85
CA LEU A 160 8.36 -4.58 4.52
C LEU A 160 7.26 -5.38 3.80
N GLY A 161 7.19 -6.69 4.02
CA GLY A 161 6.15 -7.54 3.43
C GLY A 161 4.72 -7.18 3.82
N ILE A 162 4.57 -6.43 4.91
CA ILE A 162 3.27 -5.88 5.35
C ILE A 162 3.18 -4.36 5.18
N GLY A 163 4.13 -3.75 4.44
CA GLY A 163 4.14 -2.33 4.13
C GLY A 163 4.49 -1.42 5.29
N GLN A 164 5.32 -1.88 6.22
CA GLN A 164 5.78 -1.12 7.39
C GLN A 164 7.31 -0.94 7.35
N GLY A 165 7.88 -0.42 8.41
CA GLY A 165 9.31 -0.19 8.52
C GLY A 165 9.78 1.05 7.76
N TYR A 166 10.82 0.91 6.94
CA TYR A 166 11.38 2.05 6.19
C TYR A 166 10.62 2.38 4.89
N MET A 167 9.69 1.53 4.46
CA MET A 167 8.92 1.77 3.24
C MET A 167 8.03 3.00 3.41
N GLN A 168 8.11 3.92 2.45
CA GLN A 168 7.26 5.12 2.40
C GLN A 168 6.71 5.30 1.00
N SER A 169 5.42 5.59 0.92
CA SER A 169 4.72 5.85 -0.34
C SER A 169 3.80 7.06 -0.21
N THR A 170 3.54 7.70 -1.34
CA THR A 170 2.49 8.70 -1.43
C THR A 170 1.13 8.03 -1.71
N PRO A 171 0.00 8.68 -1.39
CA PRO A 171 -1.32 8.20 -1.82
C PRO A 171 -1.42 8.01 -3.34
N LEU A 172 -0.75 8.83 -4.15
CA LEU A 172 -0.70 8.67 -5.59
C LEU A 172 0.01 7.37 -6.00
N GLN A 173 1.15 7.04 -5.39
CA GLN A 173 1.84 5.77 -5.65
C GLN A 173 0.97 4.56 -5.28
N LEU A 174 0.20 4.64 -4.19
CA LEU A 174 -0.73 3.56 -3.82
C LEU A 174 -1.88 3.44 -4.81
N ALA A 175 -2.39 4.55 -5.33
CA ALA A 175 -3.39 4.55 -6.41
C ALA A 175 -2.81 3.90 -7.66
N GLN A 176 -1.58 4.27 -8.07
CA GLN A 176 -0.90 3.70 -9.23
C GLN A 176 -0.62 2.19 -9.07
N ALA A 177 -0.10 1.76 -7.91
CA ALA A 177 0.11 0.34 -7.63
C ALA A 177 -1.20 -0.46 -7.70
N THR A 178 -2.30 0.13 -7.23
CA THR A 178 -3.63 -0.48 -7.31
C THR A 178 -4.17 -0.49 -8.75
N ALA A 179 -3.89 0.56 -9.53
CA ALA A 179 -4.24 0.63 -10.96
C ALA A 179 -3.53 -0.47 -11.76
N LEU A 180 -2.28 -0.77 -11.44
CA LEU A 180 -1.54 -1.89 -12.06
C LEU A 180 -2.19 -3.24 -11.77
N VAL A 181 -2.71 -3.47 -10.56
CA VAL A 181 -3.49 -4.68 -10.27
C VAL A 181 -4.79 -4.70 -11.08
N ALA A 182 -5.51 -3.58 -11.14
CA ALA A 182 -6.75 -3.45 -11.90
C ALA A 182 -6.55 -3.64 -13.41
N ASN A 183 -5.47 -3.10 -13.96
CA ASN A 183 -5.10 -3.14 -15.37
C ASN A 183 -4.25 -4.37 -15.76
N LYS A 184 -4.08 -5.34 -14.85
CA LYS A 184 -3.29 -6.55 -15.10
C LYS A 184 -1.86 -6.25 -15.56
N GLY A 185 -1.22 -5.28 -14.89
CA GLY A 185 0.16 -4.89 -15.11
C GLY A 185 0.41 -3.83 -16.17
N ILE A 186 -0.60 -3.39 -16.91
CA ILE A 186 -0.45 -2.35 -17.93
C ILE A 186 -0.24 -0.98 -17.25
N TRP A 187 0.87 -0.34 -17.58
CA TRP A 187 1.20 0.98 -17.06
C TRP A 187 0.44 2.08 -17.80
N ASN A 188 -0.26 2.90 -17.01
CA ASN A 188 -0.81 4.18 -17.43
C ASN A 188 -0.40 5.21 -16.38
N ARG A 189 0.50 6.11 -16.73
CA ARG A 189 0.98 7.14 -15.79
C ARG A 189 -0.12 8.15 -15.51
N PRO A 190 -0.41 8.45 -14.23
CA PRO A 190 -1.38 9.47 -13.88
C PRO A 190 -0.92 10.85 -14.37
N HIS A 191 -1.86 11.62 -14.88
CA HIS A 191 -1.63 12.99 -15.37
C HIS A 191 -2.87 13.87 -15.16
N LEU A 192 -2.68 15.17 -15.06
CA LEU A 192 -3.75 16.16 -14.91
C LEU A 192 -4.17 16.74 -16.26
N ALA A 193 -3.20 16.96 -17.16
CA ALA A 193 -3.48 17.53 -18.46
C ALA A 193 -4.28 16.52 -19.32
N LYS A 194 -5.47 16.91 -19.76
CA LYS A 194 -6.29 16.12 -20.69
C LYS A 194 -5.70 16.15 -22.10
N THR A 195 -5.32 17.33 -22.54
CA THR A 195 -4.68 17.59 -23.83
C THR A 195 -3.68 18.73 -23.72
N VAL A 196 -2.63 18.66 -24.52
CA VAL A 196 -1.67 19.75 -24.73
C VAL A 196 -1.64 20.01 -26.22
N GLU A 197 -1.94 21.26 -26.64
CA GLU A 197 -2.06 21.65 -28.07
C GLU A 197 -2.99 20.74 -28.90
N GLY A 198 -4.07 20.22 -28.25
CA GLY A 198 -5.06 19.34 -28.87
C GLY A 198 -4.70 17.86 -28.86
N GLU A 199 -3.48 17.48 -28.52
CA GLU A 199 -3.03 16.08 -28.40
C GLU A 199 -3.02 15.60 -26.94
N ARG A 200 -3.14 14.30 -26.75
CA ARG A 200 -2.92 13.70 -25.42
C ARG A 200 -1.45 13.85 -25.00
N PRO A 201 -1.17 14.11 -23.70
CA PRO A 201 0.20 14.14 -23.21
C PRO A 201 0.95 12.87 -23.61
N LYS A 202 2.13 13.02 -24.21
CA LYS A 202 3.00 11.90 -24.58
C LYS A 202 3.87 11.53 -23.38
N ASP A 203 3.97 10.25 -23.10
CA ASP A 203 4.95 9.71 -22.14
C ASP A 203 6.25 9.44 -22.90
N GLU A 204 7.24 10.31 -22.73
CA GLU A 204 8.55 10.17 -23.37
C GLU A 204 9.41 9.08 -22.72
N ASN A 205 9.08 8.69 -21.48
CA ASN A 205 9.79 7.67 -20.73
C ASN A 205 8.80 6.68 -20.12
N PRO A 206 8.13 5.85 -20.94
CA PRO A 206 7.10 4.94 -20.46
C PRO A 206 7.69 3.90 -19.51
N MET A 207 6.98 3.66 -18.42
CA MET A 207 7.30 2.56 -17.52
C MET A 207 6.93 1.23 -18.19
N PRO A 208 7.79 0.19 -18.08
CA PRO A 208 7.50 -1.11 -18.68
C PRO A 208 6.33 -1.79 -17.99
N ASP A 209 5.45 -2.42 -18.77
CA ASP A 209 4.37 -3.24 -18.26
C ASP A 209 4.88 -4.40 -17.41
N ILE A 210 4.10 -4.80 -16.42
CA ILE A 210 4.40 -5.95 -15.57
C ILE A 210 3.83 -7.20 -16.25
N ILE A 211 4.69 -7.96 -16.91
CA ILE A 211 4.33 -9.23 -17.55
C ILE A 211 4.62 -10.36 -16.56
N LEU A 212 3.59 -11.11 -16.17
CA LEU A 212 3.71 -12.26 -15.26
C LEU A 212 3.94 -13.55 -16.04
N ARG A 213 4.64 -14.50 -15.42
CA ARG A 213 4.80 -15.86 -15.96
C ARG A 213 3.46 -16.59 -16.15
N ASP A 214 2.54 -16.43 -15.19
CA ASP A 214 1.15 -16.86 -15.30
C ASP A 214 0.21 -15.65 -15.23
N PRO A 215 -0.33 -15.18 -16.37
CA PRO A 215 -1.26 -14.04 -16.39
C PRO A 215 -2.52 -14.24 -15.53
N SER A 216 -2.87 -15.48 -15.18
CA SER A 216 -4.01 -15.78 -14.31
C SER A 216 -3.81 -15.32 -12.86
N ASP A 217 -2.56 -15.04 -12.44
CA ASP A 217 -2.25 -14.57 -11.10
C ASP A 217 -2.88 -13.21 -10.78
N TRP A 218 -3.08 -12.36 -11.80
CA TRP A 218 -3.85 -11.13 -11.62
C TRP A 218 -5.28 -11.39 -11.16
N ALA A 219 -5.93 -12.40 -11.75
CA ALA A 219 -7.30 -12.77 -11.36
C ALA A 219 -7.37 -13.37 -9.96
N LYS A 220 -6.36 -14.16 -9.55
CA LYS A 220 -6.27 -14.74 -8.21
C LYS A 220 -6.19 -13.63 -7.15
N VAL A 221 -5.32 -12.63 -7.35
CA VAL A 221 -5.19 -11.51 -6.42
C VAL A 221 -6.42 -10.60 -6.44
N ASN A 222 -6.99 -10.31 -7.61
CA ASN A 222 -8.24 -9.57 -7.72
C ASN A 222 -9.38 -10.28 -6.95
N HIS A 223 -9.48 -11.61 -7.04
CA HIS A 223 -10.46 -12.37 -6.27
C HIS A 223 -10.28 -12.16 -4.76
N GLY A 224 -9.06 -12.29 -4.24
CA GLY A 224 -8.77 -12.00 -2.83
C GLY A 224 -9.16 -10.57 -2.41
N MET A 225 -8.89 -9.57 -3.28
CA MET A 225 -9.33 -8.18 -3.05
C MET A 225 -10.86 -8.01 -3.06
N GLN A 226 -11.58 -8.78 -3.89
CA GLN A 226 -13.04 -8.81 -3.83
C GLN A 226 -13.53 -9.43 -2.52
N GLN A 227 -12.85 -10.47 -1.99
CA GLN A 227 -13.19 -11.06 -0.70
C GLN A 227 -12.98 -10.09 0.47
N VAL A 228 -12.05 -9.14 0.38
CA VAL A 228 -11.93 -8.04 1.37
C VAL A 228 -13.23 -7.24 1.49
N MET A 229 -13.92 -7.00 0.36
CA MET A 229 -15.12 -6.18 0.28
C MET A 229 -16.42 -6.97 0.47
N HIS A 230 -16.48 -8.19 -0.05
CA HIS A 230 -17.74 -8.96 -0.15
C HIS A 230 -17.70 -10.29 0.61
N GLY A 231 -16.54 -10.76 1.04
CA GLY A 231 -16.39 -12.00 1.81
C GLY A 231 -16.99 -11.86 3.22
N ALA A 232 -17.47 -12.97 3.77
CA ALA A 232 -18.09 -12.99 5.09
C ALA A 232 -17.17 -12.46 6.22
N ARG A 233 -15.85 -12.65 6.07
CA ARG A 233 -14.81 -12.21 7.01
C ARG A 233 -13.95 -11.07 6.46
N GLY A 234 -14.38 -10.40 5.38
CA GLY A 234 -13.67 -9.31 4.74
C GLY A 234 -13.48 -8.10 5.65
N THR A 235 -12.25 -7.55 5.67
CA THR A 235 -11.88 -6.45 6.56
C THR A 235 -12.57 -5.12 6.22
N ALA A 236 -13.03 -4.94 4.99
CA ALA A 236 -13.76 -3.74 4.53
C ALA A 236 -15.21 -4.04 4.13
N ARG A 237 -15.78 -5.19 4.55
CA ARG A 237 -17.13 -5.62 4.17
C ARG A 237 -18.22 -4.57 4.42
N LYS A 238 -18.10 -3.82 5.51
CA LYS A 238 -19.11 -2.80 5.85
C LYS A 238 -19.19 -1.68 4.81
N ALA A 239 -18.08 -1.36 4.15
CA ALA A 239 -18.03 -0.31 3.12
C ALA A 239 -18.68 -0.72 1.79
N ALA A 240 -18.89 -2.03 1.56
CA ALA A 240 -19.52 -2.54 0.34
C ALA A 240 -21.03 -2.80 0.49
N ILE A 241 -21.62 -2.55 1.67
CA ILE A 241 -23.05 -2.75 1.90
C ILE A 241 -23.82 -1.76 1.01
N GLY A 242 -24.76 -2.29 0.20
CA GLY A 242 -25.59 -1.51 -0.71
C GLY A 242 -24.94 -1.17 -2.04
N ALA A 243 -23.68 -1.53 -2.29
CA ALA A 243 -23.06 -1.35 -3.60
C ALA A 243 -23.74 -2.22 -4.66
N GLN A 244 -24.11 -1.59 -5.77
CA GLN A 244 -24.77 -2.26 -6.91
C GLN A 244 -23.77 -2.94 -7.87
N TYR A 245 -22.47 -2.85 -7.58
CA TYR A 245 -21.38 -3.40 -8.36
C TYR A 245 -20.34 -4.03 -7.42
N ARG A 246 -19.54 -4.94 -7.96
CA ARG A 246 -18.46 -5.54 -7.19
C ARG A 246 -17.28 -4.59 -7.09
N ILE A 247 -16.72 -4.50 -5.89
CA ILE A 247 -15.55 -3.69 -5.57
C ILE A 247 -14.42 -4.66 -5.22
N ALA A 248 -13.23 -4.40 -5.71
CA ALA A 248 -12.00 -5.01 -5.23
C ALA A 248 -11.21 -3.99 -4.42
N GLY A 249 -10.77 -4.34 -3.21
CA GLY A 249 -10.10 -3.36 -2.36
C GLY A 249 -9.19 -3.99 -1.31
N LYS A 250 -8.46 -3.15 -0.62
CA LYS A 250 -7.60 -3.55 0.51
C LYS A 250 -7.56 -2.45 1.56
N SER A 251 -7.92 -2.78 2.79
CA SER A 251 -7.75 -1.92 3.96
C SER A 251 -6.32 -1.98 4.47
N GLY A 252 -5.84 -0.90 5.05
CA GLY A 252 -4.52 -0.81 5.67
C GLY A 252 -4.51 0.10 6.89
N THR A 253 -3.46 -0.02 7.67
CA THR A 253 -3.14 0.85 8.78
C THR A 253 -1.67 1.23 8.67
N ALA A 254 -1.37 2.52 8.66
CA ALA A 254 -0.02 3.03 8.77
C ALA A 254 0.31 3.28 10.24
N GLN A 255 1.22 2.50 10.79
CA GLN A 255 1.68 2.69 12.18
C GLN A 255 2.54 3.95 12.27
N VAL A 256 2.18 4.84 13.19
CA VAL A 256 2.93 6.09 13.45
C VAL A 256 3.92 5.90 14.59
N VAL A 257 3.57 5.11 15.59
CA VAL A 257 4.44 4.84 16.76
C VAL A 257 4.80 3.36 16.85
N ALA A 258 6.04 3.09 17.23
CA ALA A 258 6.48 1.74 17.49
C ALA A 258 5.85 1.21 18.80
N ILE A 259 5.30 0.00 18.74
CA ILE A 259 4.74 -0.71 19.90
C ILE A 259 5.82 -1.68 20.41
N LYS A 260 6.16 -1.60 21.68
CA LYS A 260 7.13 -2.53 22.29
C LYS A 260 6.62 -3.96 22.30
N GLN A 261 7.54 -4.91 22.27
CA GLN A 261 7.18 -6.33 22.36
C GLN A 261 6.44 -6.60 23.67
N GLY A 262 5.25 -7.23 23.58
CA GLY A 262 4.41 -7.51 24.74
C GLY A 262 3.34 -6.46 25.04
N GLU A 263 3.46 -5.23 24.52
CA GLU A 263 2.45 -4.19 24.67
C GLU A 263 1.33 -4.32 23.61
N LYS A 264 0.15 -3.79 23.95
CA LYS A 264 -0.97 -3.61 23.01
C LYS A 264 -1.08 -2.14 22.65
N TYR A 265 -1.33 -1.86 21.37
CA TYR A 265 -1.71 -0.51 20.96
C TYR A 265 -3.00 -0.08 21.69
N ASP A 266 -2.92 1.03 22.38
CA ASP A 266 -4.05 1.64 23.07
C ASP A 266 -4.20 3.07 22.59
N ARG A 267 -5.18 3.27 21.70
CA ARG A 267 -5.49 4.58 21.10
C ARG A 267 -5.72 5.67 22.16
N SER A 268 -6.25 5.33 23.31
CA SER A 268 -6.55 6.30 24.38
C SER A 268 -5.28 6.86 25.03
N LYS A 269 -4.16 6.13 24.96
CA LYS A 269 -2.86 6.52 25.54
C LYS A 269 -1.94 7.22 24.54
N VAL A 270 -2.33 7.29 23.27
CA VAL A 270 -1.54 7.92 22.21
C VAL A 270 -2.13 9.28 21.89
N GLN A 271 -1.27 10.32 21.85
CA GLN A 271 -1.71 11.65 21.40
C GLN A 271 -2.32 11.54 20.00
N GLU A 272 -3.38 12.28 19.75
CA GLU A 272 -4.18 12.18 18.52
C GLU A 272 -3.31 12.17 17.26
N ARG A 273 -2.35 13.09 17.15
CA ARG A 273 -1.42 13.21 16.01
C ARG A 273 -0.46 12.05 15.83
N HIS A 274 -0.29 11.22 16.84
CA HIS A 274 0.58 10.05 16.80
C HIS A 274 -0.21 8.75 16.67
N ARG A 275 -1.53 8.84 16.49
CA ARG A 275 -2.36 7.67 16.24
C ARG A 275 -2.13 7.14 14.83
N ASP A 276 -2.37 5.85 14.69
CA ASP A 276 -2.24 5.17 13.41
C ASP A 276 -3.22 5.76 12.38
N HIS A 277 -2.75 5.94 11.15
CA HIS A 277 -3.58 6.41 10.04
C HIS A 277 -4.34 5.24 9.42
N ALA A 278 -5.57 5.49 8.99
CA ALA A 278 -6.37 4.51 8.26
C ALA A 278 -6.16 4.69 6.75
N LEU A 279 -5.95 3.55 6.05
CA LEU A 279 -5.78 3.52 4.61
C LEU A 279 -6.77 2.57 3.94
N PHE A 280 -7.15 2.91 2.74
CA PHE A 280 -7.89 2.03 1.84
C PHE A 280 -7.45 2.27 0.40
N VAL A 281 -7.29 1.18 -0.35
CA VAL A 281 -7.14 1.22 -1.80
C VAL A 281 -8.16 0.30 -2.44
N GLY A 282 -8.64 0.66 -3.62
CA GLY A 282 -9.59 -0.19 -4.32
C GLY A 282 -9.91 0.29 -5.72
N PHE A 283 -10.62 -0.55 -6.46
CA PHE A 283 -11.11 -0.25 -7.79
C PHE A 283 -12.50 -0.84 -8.03
N ALA A 284 -13.21 -0.27 -8.96
CA ALA A 284 -14.56 -0.68 -9.32
C ALA A 284 -14.88 -0.35 -10.81
N PRO A 285 -15.79 -1.13 -11.45
CA PRO A 285 -16.19 -2.48 -11.07
C PRO A 285 -14.99 -3.45 -11.06
N ALA A 286 -15.04 -4.51 -10.23
CA ALA A 286 -13.90 -5.43 -10.08
C ALA A 286 -13.53 -6.21 -11.35
N ASP A 287 -14.51 -6.46 -12.22
CA ASP A 287 -14.37 -7.27 -13.45
C ASP A 287 -13.97 -6.40 -14.66
N ASN A 288 -14.38 -5.12 -14.68
CA ASN A 288 -14.07 -4.15 -15.72
C ASN A 288 -13.76 -2.78 -15.09
N PRO A 289 -12.60 -2.60 -14.50
CA PRO A 289 -12.25 -1.42 -13.71
C PRO A 289 -12.38 -0.12 -14.51
N LYS A 290 -13.06 0.86 -13.91
CA LYS A 290 -13.24 2.20 -14.45
C LYS A 290 -12.64 3.29 -13.58
N ILE A 291 -12.52 3.01 -12.28
CA ILE A 291 -11.98 3.95 -11.30
C ILE A 291 -11.12 3.23 -10.28
N VAL A 292 -10.04 3.86 -9.89
CA VAL A 292 -9.19 3.45 -8.76
C VAL A 292 -9.21 4.56 -7.72
N VAL A 293 -9.24 4.18 -6.46
CA VAL A 293 -9.17 5.12 -5.34
C VAL A 293 -8.07 4.70 -4.36
N SER A 294 -7.39 5.70 -3.82
CA SER A 294 -6.54 5.57 -2.65
C SER A 294 -7.00 6.60 -1.63
N VAL A 295 -7.40 6.14 -0.46
CA VAL A 295 -7.91 6.98 0.61
C VAL A 295 -6.99 6.85 1.81
N MET A 296 -6.60 7.99 2.35
CA MET A 296 -5.87 8.10 3.60
C MET A 296 -6.63 9.00 4.55
N VAL A 297 -6.79 8.58 5.78
CA VAL A 297 -7.33 9.36 6.88
C VAL A 297 -6.25 9.48 7.95
N GLU A 298 -5.70 10.68 8.07
CA GLU A 298 -4.81 11.03 9.20
C GLU A 298 -5.64 11.20 10.47
N ASN A 299 -5.07 10.87 11.62
CA ASN A 299 -5.69 11.11 12.92
C ASN A 299 -5.14 12.36 13.57
#